data_ff44da9516835a92102938c7a5261287
#
_entry.id   ff44da9516835a92102938c7a5261287
#
_cell.length_a   1.000
_cell.length_b   1.000
_cell.length_c   1.000
_cell.angle_alpha   90.00
_cell.angle_beta   90.00
_cell.angle_gamma   90.00
#
_symmetry.space_group_name_H-M   'P 1'
#
loop_
_entity.id
_entity.type
_entity.pdbx_description
1 polymer ?
#
loop_
_entity_poly.entity_id
_entity_poly.type
_entity_poly.pdbx_seq_one_letter_code
_entity_poly.pdbx_strand_id
1 'polypeptide(L)'
;CPDTSYLASADDIYISPSQIRRFNLHTGDSIEGEVRIPKEGERYFALVRVDTVNDLPPEALKHRMLFENLTPIFPNEPLILERDMRGDENLTGRIIDMIAPIGKGQRSLIVAPPKSGKTVLLQHIAHAIAANYPDVVLMVLLVNERPEEVTEMQRTIRGEVVAATFDEPAVRHVQVAEMVIEKAKRLAESKRDVVVLLDSITRLARAYNQVIPS
;
A
#
# COMPACT_ATOMS: atom_id res chain seq x y z
N CYS A 1 -0.79 -11.54 -4.05
CA CYS A 1 -0.10 -10.90 -5.18
C CYS A 1 -0.77 -9.55 -5.48
N PRO A 2 -0.02 -8.48 -5.83
CA PRO A 2 -0.59 -7.19 -6.21
C PRO A 2 -1.56 -7.29 -7.40
N ASP A 3 -1.25 -8.13 -8.38
CA ASP A 3 -2.05 -8.31 -9.61
C ASP A 3 -3.47 -8.81 -9.35
N THR A 4 -3.68 -9.51 -8.24
CA THR A 4 -4.99 -9.99 -7.79
C THR A 4 -5.55 -9.13 -6.65
N SER A 5 -5.02 -7.92 -6.44
CA SER A 5 -5.36 -7.06 -5.30
C SER A 5 -5.29 -7.80 -3.95
N TYR A 6 -4.29 -8.70 -3.82
CA TYR A 6 -4.02 -9.55 -2.64
C TYR A 6 -5.12 -10.54 -2.27
N LEU A 7 -5.96 -10.91 -3.21
CA LEU A 7 -7.02 -11.88 -2.97
C LEU A 7 -6.60 -13.28 -3.38
N ALA A 8 -7.27 -14.26 -2.77
CA ALA A 8 -7.02 -15.67 -3.06
C ALA A 8 -7.19 -15.98 -4.54
N SER A 9 -6.20 -16.64 -5.13
CA SER A 9 -6.16 -17.01 -6.54
C SER A 9 -5.71 -18.46 -6.73
N ALA A 10 -5.82 -18.94 -7.97
CA ALA A 10 -5.33 -20.28 -8.33
C ALA A 10 -3.80 -20.39 -8.26
N ASP A 11 -3.11 -19.25 -8.39
CA ASP A 11 -1.64 -19.15 -8.40
C ASP A 11 -1.05 -18.91 -7.01
N ASP A 12 -1.85 -19.04 -5.95
CA ASP A 12 -1.37 -18.88 -4.58
C ASP A 12 -0.36 -19.95 -4.22
N ILE A 13 0.63 -19.55 -3.42
CA ILE A 13 1.72 -20.41 -2.97
C ILE A 13 1.49 -20.77 -1.50
N TYR A 14 1.46 -22.05 -1.20
CA TYR A 14 1.35 -22.55 0.16
C TYR A 14 2.63 -22.37 0.95
N ILE A 15 2.53 -21.76 2.11
CA ILE A 15 3.62 -21.62 3.10
C ILE A 15 3.26 -22.44 4.32
N SER A 16 4.15 -23.31 4.75
CA SER A 16 3.88 -24.19 5.91
C SER A 16 3.87 -23.39 7.22
N PRO A 17 3.02 -23.79 8.22
CA PRO A 17 3.02 -23.17 9.54
C PRO A 17 4.38 -23.21 10.26
N SER A 18 5.21 -24.20 9.95
CA SER A 18 6.58 -24.30 10.47
C SER A 18 7.50 -23.22 9.90
N GLN A 19 7.38 -22.90 8.61
CA GLN A 19 8.12 -21.80 7.98
C GLN A 19 7.64 -20.44 8.49
N ILE A 20 6.31 -20.25 8.62
CA ILE A 20 5.74 -19.02 9.19
C ILE A 20 6.34 -18.75 10.58
N ARG A 21 6.35 -19.76 11.46
CA ARG A 21 6.94 -19.62 12.81
C ARG A 21 8.45 -19.45 12.79
N ARG A 22 9.17 -20.22 11.94
CA ARG A 22 10.63 -20.17 11.86
C ARG A 22 11.16 -18.80 11.46
N PHE A 23 10.51 -18.16 10.48
CA PHE A 23 10.93 -16.89 9.93
C PHE A 23 10.16 -15.70 10.50
N ASN A 24 9.28 -15.93 11.49
CA ASN A 24 8.42 -14.91 12.10
C ASN A 24 7.67 -14.08 11.05
N LEU A 25 7.02 -14.77 10.11
CA LEU A 25 6.29 -14.16 9.02
C LEU A 25 4.93 -13.64 9.51
N HIS A 26 4.56 -12.46 9.04
CA HIS A 26 3.28 -11.83 9.32
C HIS A 26 2.55 -11.49 8.03
N THR A 27 1.25 -11.27 8.13
CA THR A 27 0.44 -10.75 7.02
C THR A 27 1.03 -9.45 6.51
N GLY A 28 1.16 -9.32 5.19
CA GLY A 28 1.76 -8.16 4.55
C GLY A 28 3.25 -8.30 4.23
N ASP A 29 3.96 -9.31 4.76
CA ASP A 29 5.35 -9.58 4.36
C ASP A 29 5.43 -10.00 2.89
N SER A 30 6.38 -9.43 2.15
CA SER A 30 6.75 -9.85 0.80
C SER A 30 7.85 -10.90 0.89
N ILE A 31 7.65 -12.06 0.25
CA ILE A 31 8.55 -13.20 0.37
C ILE A 31 9.05 -13.59 -1.02
N GLU A 32 10.36 -13.73 -1.15
CA GLU A 32 11.00 -14.34 -2.31
C GLU A 32 11.63 -15.66 -1.93
N GLY A 33 11.56 -16.64 -2.82
CA GLY A 33 12.10 -17.96 -2.53
C GLY A 33 11.80 -19.00 -3.60
N GLU A 34 12.29 -20.20 -3.38
CA GLU A 34 12.07 -21.33 -4.28
C GLU A 34 10.74 -22.01 -3.98
N VAL A 35 10.01 -22.31 -5.03
CA VAL A 35 8.75 -23.05 -4.96
C VAL A 35 8.86 -24.39 -5.68
N ARG A 36 8.13 -25.38 -5.23
CA ARG A 36 7.97 -26.66 -5.92
C ARG A 36 6.59 -26.82 -6.51
N ILE A 37 6.50 -27.60 -7.55
CA ILE A 37 5.22 -28.01 -8.16
C ILE A 37 4.36 -28.80 -7.14
N PRO A 38 3.03 -28.68 -7.24
CA PRO A 38 2.12 -29.48 -6.42
C PRO A 38 2.35 -30.98 -6.62
N LYS A 39 2.34 -31.75 -5.52
CA LYS A 39 2.31 -33.23 -5.56
C LYS A 39 0.90 -33.72 -5.86
N GLU A 40 0.79 -35.00 -6.15
CA GLU A 40 -0.50 -35.65 -6.33
C GLU A 40 -1.40 -35.44 -5.10
N GLY A 41 -2.59 -34.81 -5.32
CA GLY A 41 -3.52 -34.41 -4.25
C GLY A 41 -3.30 -33.03 -3.65
N GLU A 42 -2.23 -32.29 -4.00
CA GLU A 42 -2.01 -30.89 -3.59
C GLU A 42 -2.61 -29.93 -4.64
N ARG A 43 -3.22 -28.85 -4.19
CA ARG A 43 -3.82 -27.84 -5.07
C ARG A 43 -2.85 -26.71 -5.43
N TYR A 44 -1.95 -26.35 -4.55
CA TYR A 44 -1.10 -25.16 -4.64
C TYR A 44 0.38 -25.52 -4.76
N PHE A 45 1.14 -24.64 -5.40
CA PHE A 45 2.59 -24.64 -5.29
C PHE A 45 2.99 -24.49 -3.81
N ALA A 46 4.11 -25.04 -3.43
CA ALA A 46 4.59 -24.94 -2.04
C ALA A 46 5.97 -24.28 -1.97
N LEU A 47 6.12 -23.32 -1.07
CA LEU A 47 7.39 -22.67 -0.78
C LEU A 47 8.35 -23.70 -0.15
N VAL A 48 9.52 -23.87 -0.75
CA VAL A 48 10.57 -24.80 -0.27
C VAL A 48 11.62 -24.05 0.55
N ARG A 49 12.10 -22.91 0.01
CA ARG A 49 13.13 -22.09 0.62
C ARG A 49 12.74 -20.63 0.59
N VAL A 50 12.97 -19.92 1.69
CA VAL A 50 12.84 -18.47 1.78
C VAL A 50 14.22 -17.87 1.53
N ASP A 51 14.34 -17.03 0.51
CA ASP A 51 15.58 -16.32 0.17
C ASP A 51 15.59 -14.91 0.78
N THR A 52 14.51 -14.15 0.60
CA THR A 52 14.36 -12.83 1.22
C THR A 52 12.96 -12.63 1.79
N VAL A 53 12.85 -11.72 2.74
CA VAL A 53 11.57 -11.19 3.24
C VAL A 53 11.68 -9.67 3.30
N ASN A 54 10.78 -8.97 2.61
CA ASN A 54 10.80 -7.51 2.45
C ASN A 54 12.17 -7.00 1.94
N ASP A 55 12.73 -7.68 0.95
CA ASP A 55 14.04 -7.41 0.34
C ASP A 55 15.24 -7.58 1.32
N LEU A 56 15.02 -8.16 2.50
CA LEU A 56 16.05 -8.40 3.50
C LEU A 56 16.29 -9.89 3.72
N PRO A 57 17.51 -10.31 4.13
CA PRO A 57 17.76 -11.68 4.54
C PRO A 57 16.85 -12.10 5.70
N PRO A 58 16.35 -13.34 5.74
CA PRO A 58 15.42 -13.80 6.78
C PRO A 58 15.96 -13.66 8.21
N GLU A 59 17.28 -13.65 8.40
CA GLU A 59 17.93 -13.46 9.69
C GLU A 59 17.71 -12.07 10.27
N ALA A 60 17.53 -11.04 9.42
CA ALA A 60 17.27 -9.68 9.84
C ALA A 60 15.92 -9.53 10.56
N LEU A 61 14.96 -10.42 10.28
CA LEU A 61 13.65 -10.43 10.91
C LEU A 61 13.64 -10.82 12.38
N LYS A 62 14.67 -11.51 12.86
CA LYS A 62 14.75 -11.95 14.25
C LYS A 62 14.71 -10.81 15.26
N HIS A 63 15.13 -9.62 14.84
CA HIS A 63 15.17 -8.41 15.67
C HIS A 63 14.20 -7.35 15.17
N ARG A 64 13.22 -7.73 14.34
CA ARG A 64 12.20 -6.81 13.83
C ARG A 64 11.34 -6.31 14.98
N MET A 65 11.25 -4.98 15.10
CA MET A 65 10.31 -4.34 16.00
C MET A 65 8.97 -4.21 15.27
N LEU A 66 7.91 -4.73 15.89
CA LEU A 66 6.56 -4.62 15.31
C LEU A 66 6.12 -3.16 15.25
N PHE A 67 5.34 -2.82 14.24
CA PHE A 67 4.85 -1.45 14.01
C PHE A 67 4.12 -0.89 15.23
N GLU A 68 3.34 -1.70 15.92
CA GLU A 68 2.57 -1.35 17.11
C GLU A 68 3.47 -0.96 18.30
N ASN A 69 4.71 -1.39 18.30
CA ASN A 69 5.70 -1.10 19.35
C ASN A 69 6.59 0.10 19.02
N LEU A 70 6.43 0.70 17.82
CA LEU A 70 7.17 1.90 17.45
C LEU A 70 6.65 3.10 18.23
N THR A 71 7.57 3.95 18.68
CA THR A 71 7.21 5.21 19.36
C THR A 71 6.77 6.24 18.33
N PRO A 72 5.52 6.72 18.36
CA PRO A 72 5.09 7.79 17.47
C PRO A 72 5.80 9.10 17.82
N ILE A 73 6.29 9.78 16.80
CA ILE A 73 6.93 11.11 16.91
C ILE A 73 6.18 12.12 16.05
N PHE A 74 6.38 13.41 16.35
CA PHE A 74 5.89 14.45 15.44
C PHE A 74 6.62 14.41 14.11
N PRO A 75 5.93 14.69 12.97
CA PRO A 75 6.56 14.72 11.65
C PRO A 75 7.54 15.92 11.62
N ASN A 76 8.82 15.62 11.67
CA ASN A 76 9.91 16.60 11.67
C ASN A 76 10.70 16.62 10.35
N GLU A 77 10.42 15.70 9.44
CA GLU A 77 11.04 15.60 8.12
C GLU A 77 9.97 15.84 7.05
N PRO A 78 10.01 16.99 6.33
CA PRO A 78 9.00 17.31 5.34
C PRO A 78 9.16 16.46 4.07
N LEU A 79 8.03 16.14 3.44
CA LEU A 79 7.96 15.61 2.09
C LEU A 79 7.66 16.78 1.14
N ILE A 80 8.69 17.31 0.50
CA ILE A 80 8.57 18.43 -0.44
C ILE A 80 7.92 17.95 -1.74
N LEU A 81 6.84 18.62 -2.13
CA LEU A 81 6.08 18.30 -3.33
C LEU A 81 6.41 19.22 -4.51
N GLU A 82 7.05 20.37 -4.26
CA GLU A 82 7.53 21.25 -5.31
C GLU A 82 8.60 20.54 -6.15
N ARG A 83 8.50 20.69 -7.47
CA ARG A 83 9.45 20.13 -8.44
C ARG A 83 10.00 21.24 -9.34
N ASP A 84 11.20 21.05 -9.89
CA ASP A 84 11.77 21.99 -10.87
C ASP A 84 11.14 21.74 -12.28
N MET A 85 9.87 22.09 -12.39
CA MET A 85 9.11 22.03 -13.63
C MET A 85 8.05 23.15 -13.70
N ARG A 86 7.63 23.48 -14.91
CA ARG A 86 6.54 24.45 -15.13
C ARG A 86 5.20 23.72 -15.26
N GLY A 87 4.11 24.36 -14.85
CA GLY A 87 2.75 23.89 -15.05
C GLY A 87 1.96 23.72 -13.75
N ASP A 88 0.69 23.38 -13.90
CA ASP A 88 -0.28 23.30 -12.81
C ASP A 88 0.07 22.26 -11.76
N GLU A 89 0.71 21.20 -12.18
CA GLU A 89 1.13 20.11 -11.30
C GLU A 89 2.16 20.60 -10.27
N ASN A 90 3.16 21.37 -10.72
CA ASN A 90 4.14 21.97 -9.81
C ASN A 90 3.50 23.06 -8.93
N LEU A 91 2.58 23.86 -9.48
CA LEU A 91 1.86 24.87 -8.70
C LEU A 91 1.08 24.21 -7.56
N THR A 92 0.47 23.06 -7.80
CA THR A 92 -0.21 22.26 -6.76
C THR A 92 0.77 21.89 -5.64
N GLY A 93 1.94 21.35 -5.97
CA GLY A 93 2.98 20.98 -5.00
C GLY A 93 3.41 22.17 -4.15
N ARG A 94 3.74 23.29 -4.78
CA ARG A 94 4.13 24.54 -4.08
C ARG A 94 3.06 25.04 -3.13
N ILE A 95 1.78 25.03 -3.55
CA ILE A 95 0.67 25.49 -2.69
C ILE A 95 0.56 24.61 -1.45
N ILE A 96 0.68 23.29 -1.62
CA ILE A 96 0.63 22.35 -0.48
C ILE A 96 1.82 22.60 0.47
N ASP A 97 3.02 22.69 -0.06
CA ASP A 97 4.23 22.91 0.73
C ASP A 97 4.18 24.20 1.54
N MET A 98 3.54 25.27 0.99
CA MET A 98 3.41 26.57 1.65
C MET A 98 2.27 26.63 2.68
N ILE A 99 1.15 25.96 2.43
CA ILE A 99 -0.09 26.13 3.22
C ILE A 99 -0.32 24.97 4.17
N ALA A 100 -0.04 23.74 3.73
CA ALA A 100 -0.31 22.50 4.45
C ALA A 100 0.82 21.48 4.22
N PRO A 101 2.06 21.77 4.63
CA PRO A 101 3.20 20.88 4.39
C PRO A 101 2.96 19.49 4.97
N ILE A 102 3.38 18.49 4.23
CA ILE A 102 3.25 17.08 4.60
C ILE A 102 4.61 16.57 5.08
N GLY A 103 4.65 15.88 6.20
CA GLY A 103 5.87 15.27 6.73
C GLY A 103 5.79 13.76 6.84
N LYS A 104 6.94 13.11 6.95
CA LYS A 104 7.02 11.65 7.20
C LYS A 104 6.32 11.30 8.52
N GLY A 105 5.50 10.26 8.50
CA GLY A 105 4.67 9.84 9.64
C GLY A 105 3.36 10.63 9.81
N GLN A 106 3.11 11.65 8.97
CA GLN A 106 1.89 12.44 9.05
C GLN A 106 0.68 11.73 8.43
N ARG A 107 -0.48 11.91 9.04
CA ARG A 107 -1.79 11.57 8.46
C ARG A 107 -2.47 12.84 8.04
N SER A 108 -2.74 12.96 6.73
CA SER A 108 -3.38 14.13 6.13
C SER A 108 -4.74 13.75 5.55
N LEU A 109 -5.70 14.67 5.62
CA LEU A 109 -7.04 14.49 5.06
C LEU A 109 -7.30 15.56 4.00
N ILE A 110 -7.66 15.12 2.79
CA ILE A 110 -8.10 15.99 1.71
C ILE A 110 -9.64 16.03 1.72
N VAL A 111 -10.18 17.18 2.10
CA VAL A 111 -11.62 17.42 2.07
C VAL A 111 -11.97 18.24 0.83
N ALA A 112 -12.80 17.63 -0.03
CA ALA A 112 -13.14 18.23 -1.31
C ALA A 112 -14.59 17.88 -1.69
N PRO A 113 -15.37 18.84 -2.22
CA PRO A 113 -16.69 18.54 -2.76
C PRO A 113 -16.57 17.63 -4.00
N PRO A 114 -17.66 16.95 -4.38
CA PRO A 114 -17.67 16.15 -5.61
C PRO A 114 -17.25 16.98 -6.83
N LYS A 115 -16.48 16.39 -7.74
CA LYS A 115 -16.01 17.00 -9.01
C LYS A 115 -15.12 18.24 -8.84
N SER A 116 -14.46 18.41 -7.70
CA SER A 116 -13.54 19.54 -7.44
C SER A 116 -12.06 19.23 -7.74
N GLY A 117 -11.77 18.11 -8.38
CA GLY A 117 -10.39 17.74 -8.76
C GLY A 117 -9.61 16.97 -7.69
N LYS A 118 -10.28 16.35 -6.70
CA LYS A 118 -9.61 15.54 -5.65
C LYS A 118 -8.67 14.47 -6.24
N THR A 119 -9.11 13.71 -7.22
CA THR A 119 -8.30 12.66 -7.87
C THR A 119 -7.08 13.26 -8.58
N VAL A 120 -7.23 14.40 -9.26
CA VAL A 120 -6.12 15.12 -9.88
C VAL A 120 -5.12 15.59 -8.83
N LEU A 121 -5.60 16.10 -7.70
CA LEU A 121 -4.75 16.50 -6.58
C LEU A 121 -3.93 15.32 -6.04
N LEU A 122 -4.55 14.15 -5.87
CA LEU A 122 -3.86 12.93 -5.44
C LEU A 122 -2.83 12.47 -6.47
N GLN A 123 -3.13 12.57 -7.77
CA GLN A 123 -2.17 12.27 -8.85
C GLN A 123 -0.95 13.19 -8.79
N HIS A 124 -1.16 14.51 -8.61
CA HIS A 124 -0.07 15.48 -8.49
C HIS A 124 0.82 15.18 -7.29
N ILE A 125 0.23 14.83 -6.13
CA ILE A 125 0.99 14.42 -4.94
C ILE A 125 1.78 13.13 -5.22
N ALA A 126 1.15 12.13 -5.84
CA ALA A 126 1.81 10.87 -6.18
C ALA A 126 3.01 11.08 -7.10
N HIS A 127 2.84 11.87 -8.15
CA HIS A 127 3.91 12.20 -9.09
C HIS A 127 5.06 12.97 -8.42
N ALA A 128 4.73 13.92 -7.54
CA ALA A 128 5.75 14.68 -6.80
C ALA A 128 6.57 13.77 -5.88
N ILE A 129 5.91 12.89 -5.14
CA ILE A 129 6.59 11.94 -4.25
C ILE A 129 7.45 10.97 -5.06
N ALA A 130 6.93 10.38 -6.14
CA ALA A 130 7.68 9.45 -6.98
C ALA A 130 8.89 10.10 -7.67
N ALA A 131 8.82 11.41 -7.96
CA ALA A 131 9.92 12.15 -8.57
C ALA A 131 10.98 12.60 -7.57
N ASN A 132 10.55 13.14 -6.42
CA ASN A 132 11.46 13.72 -5.44
C ASN A 132 12.06 12.67 -4.48
N TYR A 133 11.36 11.54 -4.28
CA TYR A 133 11.73 10.50 -3.32
C TYR A 133 11.66 9.11 -3.95
N PRO A 134 12.60 8.74 -4.84
CA PRO A 134 12.57 7.47 -5.57
C PRO A 134 12.67 6.23 -4.66
N ASP A 135 13.20 6.38 -3.45
CA ASP A 135 13.35 5.29 -2.47
C ASP A 135 12.10 5.08 -1.61
N VAL A 136 11.15 6.01 -1.64
CA VAL A 136 9.88 5.90 -0.91
C VAL A 136 8.97 4.91 -1.61
N VAL A 137 8.41 3.98 -0.85
CA VAL A 137 7.39 3.07 -1.37
C VAL A 137 6.05 3.79 -1.44
N LEU A 138 5.60 4.09 -2.64
CA LEU A 138 4.32 4.72 -2.89
C LEU A 138 3.25 3.67 -3.17
N MET A 139 2.21 3.65 -2.36
CA MET A 139 1.04 2.79 -2.52
C MET A 139 -0.21 3.65 -2.71
N VAL A 140 -1.02 3.31 -3.70
CA VAL A 140 -2.31 3.97 -3.95
C VAL A 140 -3.42 2.96 -3.76
N LEU A 141 -4.30 3.22 -2.82
CA LEU A 141 -5.46 2.37 -2.51
C LEU A 141 -6.74 3.04 -3.00
N LEU A 142 -7.36 2.44 -4.00
CA LEU A 142 -8.61 2.88 -4.60
C LEU A 142 -9.76 2.00 -4.12
N VAL A 143 -10.72 2.58 -3.39
CA VAL A 143 -11.85 1.84 -2.82
C VAL A 143 -13.15 2.28 -3.46
N ASN A 144 -13.84 1.33 -4.08
CA ASN A 144 -15.13 1.56 -4.75
C ASN A 144 -15.01 2.62 -5.87
N GLU A 145 -13.87 2.61 -6.61
CA GLU A 145 -13.65 3.47 -7.76
C GLU A 145 -14.02 2.74 -9.08
N ARG A 146 -14.11 3.51 -10.16
CA ARG A 146 -14.45 2.96 -11.47
C ARG A 146 -13.24 2.31 -12.12
N PRO A 147 -13.39 1.22 -12.90
CA PRO A 147 -12.28 0.55 -13.57
C PRO A 147 -11.43 1.46 -14.45
N GLU A 148 -12.05 2.43 -15.14
CA GLU A 148 -11.34 3.41 -15.96
C GLU A 148 -10.42 4.33 -15.12
N GLU A 149 -10.86 4.75 -13.93
CA GLU A 149 -10.06 5.58 -13.00
C GLU A 149 -8.89 4.77 -12.43
N VAL A 150 -9.12 3.48 -12.13
CA VAL A 150 -8.06 2.56 -11.70
C VAL A 150 -7.00 2.40 -12.78
N THR A 151 -7.42 2.18 -14.03
CA THR A 151 -6.51 2.01 -15.17
C THR A 151 -5.68 3.27 -15.42
N GLU A 152 -6.28 4.44 -15.29
CA GLU A 152 -5.59 5.72 -15.44
C GLU A 152 -4.51 5.88 -14.36
N MET A 153 -4.84 5.63 -13.10
CA MET A 153 -3.88 5.65 -11.99
C MET A 153 -2.72 4.69 -12.19
N GLN A 154 -3.01 3.44 -12.61
CA GLN A 154 -1.98 2.43 -12.88
C GLN A 154 -1.01 2.82 -14.00
N ARG A 155 -1.49 3.58 -15.00
CA ARG A 155 -0.67 4.03 -16.14
C ARG A 155 0.18 5.27 -15.81
N THR A 156 -0.29 6.12 -14.93
CA THR A 156 0.31 7.43 -14.68
C THR A 156 1.23 7.43 -13.46
N ILE A 157 0.96 6.61 -12.45
CA ILE A 157 1.69 6.64 -11.18
C ILE A 157 2.78 5.57 -11.14
N ARG A 158 3.99 5.98 -10.80
CA ARG A 158 5.09 5.08 -10.44
C ARG A 158 4.94 4.65 -8.98
N GLY A 159 4.17 3.61 -8.75
CA GLY A 159 3.87 3.09 -7.43
C GLY A 159 3.00 1.87 -7.53
N GLU A 160 2.72 1.24 -6.41
CA GLU A 160 1.81 0.11 -6.35
C GLU A 160 0.37 0.63 -6.26
N VAL A 161 -0.43 0.37 -7.28
CA VAL A 161 -1.86 0.73 -7.29
C VAL A 161 -2.69 -0.51 -7.01
N VAL A 162 -3.37 -0.51 -5.88
CA VAL A 162 -4.27 -1.58 -5.43
C VAL A 162 -5.69 -1.04 -5.43
N ALA A 163 -6.60 -1.78 -6.01
CA ALA A 163 -7.97 -1.32 -6.16
C ALA A 163 -8.98 -2.41 -5.81
N ALA A 164 -10.12 -1.97 -5.26
CA ALA A 164 -11.34 -2.71 -5.21
C ALA A 164 -12.44 -1.88 -5.88
N THR A 165 -12.95 -2.36 -7.01
CA THR A 165 -13.87 -1.63 -7.86
C THR A 165 -15.31 -1.64 -7.32
N PHE A 166 -16.15 -0.76 -7.86
CA PHE A 166 -17.51 -0.54 -7.34
C PHE A 166 -18.46 -1.73 -7.47
N ASP A 167 -18.17 -2.67 -8.36
CA ASP A 167 -18.92 -3.91 -8.60
C ASP A 167 -18.56 -5.04 -7.60
N GLU A 168 -17.52 -4.83 -6.78
CA GLU A 168 -17.11 -5.80 -5.78
C GLU A 168 -17.88 -5.63 -4.45
N PRO A 169 -18.08 -6.71 -3.67
CA PRO A 169 -18.79 -6.63 -2.40
C PRO A 169 -17.98 -5.86 -1.33
N ALA A 170 -18.68 -5.25 -0.37
CA ALA A 170 -18.07 -4.44 0.70
C ALA A 170 -16.99 -5.20 1.51
N VAL A 171 -17.16 -6.50 1.73
CA VAL A 171 -16.16 -7.36 2.39
C VAL A 171 -14.83 -7.30 1.66
N ARG A 172 -14.84 -7.26 0.32
CA ARG A 172 -13.67 -7.16 -0.53
C ARG A 172 -12.94 -5.85 -0.33
N HIS A 173 -13.68 -4.74 -0.27
CA HIS A 173 -13.13 -3.41 -0.01
C HIS A 173 -12.36 -3.36 1.32
N VAL A 174 -12.92 -3.97 2.36
CA VAL A 174 -12.28 -4.06 3.68
C VAL A 174 -11.03 -4.91 3.62
N GLN A 175 -11.11 -6.13 3.06
CA GLN A 175 -9.97 -7.04 2.96
C GLN A 175 -8.77 -6.45 2.21
N VAL A 176 -9.03 -5.79 1.08
CA VAL A 176 -7.98 -5.14 0.29
C VAL A 176 -7.33 -4.00 1.08
N ALA A 177 -8.14 -3.19 1.75
CA ALA A 177 -7.63 -2.09 2.57
C ALA A 177 -6.76 -2.59 3.75
N GLU A 178 -7.21 -3.63 4.45
CA GLU A 178 -6.45 -4.25 5.53
C GLU A 178 -5.11 -4.81 5.04
N MET A 179 -5.11 -5.49 3.88
CA MET A 179 -3.88 -6.02 3.30
C MET A 179 -2.88 -4.94 2.93
N VAL A 180 -3.32 -3.83 2.32
CA VAL A 180 -2.46 -2.69 1.99
C VAL A 180 -1.85 -2.09 3.25
N ILE A 181 -2.64 -1.90 4.30
CA ILE A 181 -2.14 -1.36 5.57
C ILE A 181 -1.16 -2.31 6.26
N GLU A 182 -1.45 -3.61 6.28
CA GLU A 182 -0.52 -4.59 6.85
C GLU A 182 0.79 -4.62 6.07
N LYS A 183 0.76 -4.56 4.74
CA LYS A 183 1.97 -4.46 3.92
C LYS A 183 2.75 -3.18 4.22
N ALA A 184 2.08 -2.03 4.32
CA ALA A 184 2.71 -0.77 4.67
C ALA A 184 3.41 -0.83 6.04
N LYS A 185 2.77 -1.46 7.05
CA LYS A 185 3.39 -1.70 8.36
C LYS A 185 4.65 -2.56 8.25
N ARG A 186 4.61 -3.67 7.51
CA ARG A 186 5.78 -4.56 7.32
C ARG A 186 6.96 -3.84 6.68
N LEU A 187 6.69 -2.99 5.68
CA LEU A 187 7.71 -2.18 5.04
C LEU A 187 8.30 -1.13 6.01
N ALA A 188 7.47 -0.47 6.80
CA ALA A 188 7.92 0.48 7.82
C ALA A 188 8.79 -0.21 8.91
N GLU A 189 8.45 -1.43 9.34
CA GLU A 189 9.27 -2.25 10.24
C GLU A 189 10.64 -2.59 9.64
N SER A 190 10.71 -2.68 8.31
CA SER A 190 11.95 -2.88 7.56
C SER A 190 12.68 -1.56 7.28
N LYS A 191 12.31 -0.46 7.96
CA LYS A 191 12.89 0.88 7.84
C LYS A 191 12.75 1.50 6.44
N ARG A 192 11.71 1.11 5.69
CA ARG A 192 11.35 1.74 4.43
C ARG A 192 10.36 2.87 4.70
N ASP A 193 10.56 4.01 4.06
CA ASP A 193 9.56 5.07 4.05
C ASP A 193 8.40 4.67 3.14
N VAL A 194 7.17 4.76 3.65
CA VAL A 194 5.97 4.36 2.92
C VAL A 194 4.98 5.50 2.90
N VAL A 195 4.45 5.80 1.73
CA VAL A 195 3.33 6.72 1.56
C VAL A 195 2.13 5.97 1.01
N VAL A 196 1.00 6.06 1.70
CA VAL A 196 -0.27 5.48 1.26
C VAL A 196 -1.24 6.60 0.90
N LEU A 197 -1.66 6.64 -0.36
CA LEU A 197 -2.72 7.53 -0.85
C LEU A 197 -4.03 6.74 -0.92
N LEU A 198 -5.05 7.19 -0.21
CA LEU A 198 -6.36 6.52 -0.15
C LEU A 198 -7.45 7.35 -0.83
N ASP A 199 -8.06 6.82 -1.87
CA ASP A 199 -9.27 7.34 -2.49
C ASP A 199 -10.39 6.30 -2.44
N SER A 200 -11.42 6.41 -1.60
CA SER A 200 -11.59 7.43 -0.58
C SER A 200 -11.94 6.79 0.78
N ILE A 201 -11.53 7.47 1.85
CA ILE A 201 -11.86 7.05 3.22
C ILE A 201 -13.37 7.00 3.48
N THR A 202 -14.16 7.86 2.83
CA THR A 202 -15.62 7.83 2.95
C THR A 202 -16.23 6.53 2.45
N ARG A 203 -15.73 6.03 1.32
CA ARG A 203 -16.20 4.76 0.74
C ARG A 203 -15.73 3.57 1.55
N LEU A 204 -14.50 3.63 2.06
CA LEU A 204 -13.99 2.61 2.97
C LEU A 204 -14.80 2.54 4.27
N ALA A 205 -15.12 3.68 4.89
CA ALA A 205 -15.95 3.72 6.09
C ALA A 205 -17.36 3.14 5.86
N ARG A 206 -17.95 3.41 4.68
CA ARG A 206 -19.23 2.79 4.30
C ARG A 206 -19.12 1.27 4.16
N ALA A 207 -18.03 0.77 3.60
CA ALA A 207 -17.79 -0.67 3.48
C ALA A 207 -17.69 -1.31 4.86
N TYR A 208 -16.93 -0.71 5.79
CA TYR A 208 -16.84 -1.19 7.17
C TYR A 208 -18.20 -1.22 7.86
N ASN A 209 -19.02 -0.17 7.71
CA ASN A 209 -20.37 -0.13 8.29
C ASN A 209 -21.32 -1.22 7.77
N GLN A 210 -21.06 -1.77 6.58
CA GLN A 210 -21.83 -2.89 6.02
C GLN A 210 -21.33 -4.25 6.50
N VAL A 211 -20.04 -4.36 6.86
CA VAL A 211 -19.39 -5.63 7.20
C VAL A 211 -19.42 -5.88 8.70
N ILE A 212 -19.31 -4.84 9.52
CA ILE A 212 -19.33 -4.96 10.99
C ILE A 212 -20.78 -5.19 11.43
N PRO A 213 -21.07 -6.28 12.16
CA PRO A 213 -22.40 -6.50 12.74
C PRO A 213 -22.78 -5.36 13.70
N SER A 214 -23.99 -4.88 13.60
CA SER A 214 -24.59 -3.88 14.50
C SER A 214 -24.88 -4.45 15.88
#